data_279d2452402b753cec0a4fc4c1b43458
#
_entry.id   279d2452402b753cec0a4fc4c1b43458
#
_cell.length_a   1.000
_cell.length_b   1.000
_cell.length_c   1.000
_cell.angle_alpha   90.00
_cell.angle_beta   90.00
_cell.angle_gamma   90.00
#
_symmetry.space_group_name_H-M   'P 1'
#
loop_
_entity.id
_entity.type
_entity.pdbx_description
1 polymer ?
#
loop_
_entity_poly.entity_id
_entity_poly.type
_entity_poly.pdbx_seq_one_letter_code
_entity_poly.pdbx_strand_id
1 'polypeptide(L)'
;MSVLPIVLGKSAAFISVYCITLSYLLCFHYKLFGYPMNGSAGTIVLFLLPYLLSCTFLGVALSSLFRHRENSLLLLLFTSIPVLMLSGASVPQECIPQWLYYGTKFIPSGSGVDGFIRIQTMGATLAEVSTQFWTLWILTAVYFLLACLGMRRVLRKTEREERLKQLTAQPES
;
A
#
# COMPACT_ATOMS: atom_id res chain seq x y z
N MET A 1 -23.15 11.91 -1.72
CA MET A 1 -21.82 12.29 -1.15
C MET A 1 -20.70 11.85 -2.07
N SER A 2 -19.72 12.73 -2.30
CA SER A 2 -18.60 12.42 -3.20
C SER A 2 -17.62 11.46 -2.50
N VAL A 3 -17.35 10.30 -3.12
CA VAL A 3 -16.45 9.27 -2.59
C VAL A 3 -14.99 9.72 -2.58
N LEU A 4 -14.65 10.55 -3.57
CA LEU A 4 -13.29 11.03 -3.79
C LEU A 4 -12.66 11.73 -2.56
N PRO A 5 -13.33 12.73 -1.93
CA PRO A 5 -12.74 13.39 -0.77
C PRO A 5 -12.55 12.47 0.44
N ILE A 6 -13.39 11.44 0.60
CA ILE A 6 -13.24 10.48 1.69
C ILE A 6 -12.01 9.59 1.47
N VAL A 7 -11.81 9.10 0.24
CA VAL A 7 -10.62 8.29 -0.10
C VAL A 7 -9.36 9.14 0.02
N LEU A 8 -9.36 10.35 -0.52
CA LEU A 8 -8.22 11.26 -0.43
C LEU A 8 -7.89 11.67 1.01
N GLY A 9 -8.91 11.97 1.83
CA GLY A 9 -8.70 12.33 3.22
C GLY A 9 -8.08 11.20 4.04
N LYS A 10 -8.58 9.97 3.88
CA LYS A 10 -7.97 8.79 4.51
C LYS A 10 -6.54 8.55 4.01
N SER A 11 -6.33 8.66 2.71
CA SER A 11 -5.01 8.47 2.11
C SER A 11 -4.01 9.53 2.57
N ALA A 12 -4.42 10.78 2.71
CA ALA A 12 -3.57 11.87 3.19
C ALA A 12 -3.07 11.61 4.63
N ALA A 13 -3.95 11.12 5.51
CA ALA A 13 -3.57 10.77 6.87
C ALA A 13 -2.50 9.66 6.91
N PHE A 14 -2.67 8.59 6.12
CA PHE A 14 -1.67 7.51 6.05
C PHE A 14 -0.36 7.98 5.42
N ILE A 15 -0.41 8.77 4.36
CA ILE A 15 0.78 9.33 3.71
C ILE A 15 1.56 10.21 4.70
N SER A 16 0.88 11.03 5.51
CA SER A 16 1.55 11.86 6.53
C SER A 16 2.34 11.00 7.52
N VAL A 17 1.74 9.92 8.03
CA VAL A 17 2.42 8.99 8.94
C VAL A 17 3.62 8.33 8.25
N TYR A 18 3.47 7.89 7.01
CA TYR A 18 4.56 7.29 6.25
C TYR A 18 5.69 8.29 5.97
N CYS A 19 5.38 9.55 5.65
CA CYS A 19 6.39 10.58 5.45
C CYS A 19 7.22 10.83 6.73
N ILE A 20 6.58 10.90 7.88
CA ILE A 20 7.26 11.06 9.17
C ILE A 20 8.16 9.85 9.44
N THR A 21 7.64 8.64 9.29
CA THR A 21 8.38 7.38 9.51
C THR A 21 9.57 7.26 8.57
N LEU A 22 9.39 7.58 7.29
CA LEU A 22 10.48 7.56 6.29
C LEU A 22 11.54 8.60 6.57
N SER A 23 11.14 9.83 6.93
CA SER A 23 12.10 10.89 7.29
C SER A 23 12.94 10.47 8.49
N TYR A 24 12.31 9.87 9.50
CA TYR A 24 13.03 9.32 10.65
C TYR A 24 13.99 8.20 10.25
N LEU A 25 13.53 7.23 9.46
CA LEU A 25 14.34 6.10 9.00
C LEU A 25 15.56 6.57 8.17
N LEU A 26 15.31 7.39 7.15
CA LEU A 26 16.36 7.83 6.24
C LEU A 26 17.34 8.82 6.88
N CYS A 27 16.88 9.74 7.73
CA CYS A 27 17.77 10.75 8.31
C CYS A 27 18.46 10.27 9.57
N PHE A 28 17.76 9.55 10.45
CA PHE A 28 18.28 9.20 11.78
C PHE A 28 18.89 7.81 11.81
N HIS A 29 18.13 6.80 11.37
CA HIS A 29 18.56 5.42 11.51
C HIS A 29 19.79 5.07 10.68
N TYR A 30 19.84 5.54 9.42
CA TYR A 30 21.01 5.33 8.54
C TYR A 30 22.27 6.02 9.04
N LYS A 31 22.16 7.24 9.55
CA LYS A 31 23.31 7.97 10.14
C LYS A 31 23.82 7.31 11.41
N LEU A 32 22.91 6.79 12.25
CA LEU A 32 23.29 6.22 13.55
C LEU A 32 23.99 4.87 13.40
N PHE A 33 23.53 4.03 12.47
CA PHE A 33 24.06 2.68 12.28
C PHE A 33 25.11 2.58 11.19
N GLY A 34 25.46 3.66 10.51
CA GLY A 34 26.52 3.68 9.49
C GLY A 34 26.27 2.76 8.30
N TYR A 35 25.01 2.49 7.97
CA TYR A 35 24.68 1.65 6.81
C TYR A 35 25.17 2.34 5.51
N PRO A 36 25.80 1.57 4.61
CA PRO A 36 26.24 2.13 3.33
C PRO A 36 25.00 2.53 2.50
N MET A 37 24.87 3.82 2.21
CA MET A 37 23.90 4.35 1.26
C MET A 37 24.63 4.64 -0.06
N ASN A 38 24.68 3.68 -0.97
CA ASN A 38 25.29 3.86 -2.27
C ASN A 38 24.38 4.63 -3.25
N GLY A 39 23.07 4.65 -2.97
CA GLY A 39 22.06 5.34 -3.76
C GLY A 39 21.91 6.82 -3.38
N SER A 40 21.53 7.65 -4.35
CA SER A 40 21.15 9.04 -4.10
C SER A 40 19.87 9.10 -3.24
N ALA A 41 19.88 9.91 -2.17
CA ALA A 41 18.70 10.13 -1.32
C ALA A 41 17.48 10.60 -2.14
N GLY A 42 17.69 11.42 -3.17
CA GLY A 42 16.63 11.87 -4.07
C GLY A 42 16.00 10.72 -4.87
N THR A 43 16.80 9.79 -5.37
CA THR A 43 16.35 8.59 -6.08
C THR A 43 15.48 7.72 -5.17
N ILE A 44 15.92 7.53 -3.93
CA ILE A 44 15.16 6.73 -2.94
C ILE A 44 13.81 7.37 -2.64
N VAL A 45 13.77 8.66 -2.35
CA VAL A 45 12.52 9.38 -2.06
C VAL A 45 11.55 9.32 -3.25
N LEU A 46 12.05 9.55 -4.46
CA LEU A 46 11.24 9.52 -5.68
C LEU A 46 10.69 8.13 -5.98
N PHE A 47 11.47 7.07 -5.72
CA PHE A 47 11.05 5.69 -5.88
C PHE A 47 10.02 5.26 -4.82
N LEU A 48 10.19 5.71 -3.56
CA LEU A 48 9.30 5.37 -2.46
C LEU A 48 7.92 6.03 -2.58
N LEU A 49 7.80 7.15 -3.31
CA LEU A 49 6.54 7.86 -3.47
C LEU A 49 5.41 6.98 -4.07
N PRO A 50 5.56 6.37 -5.27
CA PRO A 50 4.55 5.46 -5.81
C PRO A 50 4.35 4.20 -4.97
N TYR A 51 5.39 3.73 -4.29
CA TYR A 51 5.29 2.61 -3.36
C TYR A 51 4.34 2.91 -2.20
N LEU A 52 4.51 4.05 -1.53
CA LEU A 52 3.66 4.47 -0.42
C LEU A 52 2.20 4.70 -0.85
N LEU A 53 2.02 5.34 -2.01
CA LEU A 53 0.68 5.54 -2.59
C LEU A 53 0.00 4.21 -2.87
N SER A 54 0.71 3.26 -3.47
CA SER A 54 0.19 1.93 -3.78
C SER A 54 -0.21 1.17 -2.51
N CYS A 55 0.63 1.17 -1.47
CA CYS A 55 0.32 0.55 -0.18
C CYS A 55 -0.88 1.20 0.51
N THR A 56 -0.97 2.53 0.46
CA THR A 56 -2.08 3.29 1.05
C THR A 56 -3.40 2.95 0.37
N PHE A 57 -3.45 2.96 -0.96
CA PHE A 57 -4.68 2.64 -1.70
C PHE A 57 -5.06 1.17 -1.57
N LEU A 58 -4.10 0.25 -1.51
CA LEU A 58 -4.35 -1.14 -1.20
C LEU A 58 -5.00 -1.28 0.19
N GLY A 59 -4.48 -0.61 1.22
CA GLY A 59 -5.04 -0.62 2.56
C GLY A 59 -6.47 -0.07 2.61
N VAL A 60 -6.75 1.04 1.91
CA VAL A 60 -8.09 1.61 1.80
C VAL A 60 -9.04 0.67 1.05
N ALA A 61 -8.58 0.03 -0.04
CA ALA A 61 -9.36 -0.95 -0.79
C ALA A 61 -9.72 -2.16 0.08
N LEU A 62 -8.76 -2.74 0.79
CA LEU A 62 -8.99 -3.85 1.71
C LEU A 62 -9.94 -3.46 2.85
N SER A 63 -9.76 -2.27 3.44
CA SER A 63 -10.65 -1.75 4.48
C SER A 63 -12.10 -1.65 4.03
N SER A 64 -12.35 -1.38 2.74
CA SER A 64 -13.69 -1.30 2.18
C SER A 64 -14.33 -2.68 1.90
N LEU A 65 -13.53 -3.72 1.82
CA LEU A 65 -13.99 -5.08 1.51
C LEU A 65 -14.49 -5.80 2.77
N PHE A 66 -13.91 -5.50 3.93
CA PHE A 66 -14.24 -6.18 5.19
C PHE A 66 -15.26 -5.39 6.02
N ARG A 67 -16.30 -6.07 6.43
CA ARG A 67 -17.39 -5.52 7.27
C ARG A 67 -17.06 -5.56 8.77
N HIS A 68 -16.30 -6.55 9.20
CA HIS A 68 -15.90 -6.77 10.59
C HIS A 68 -14.41 -6.51 10.77
N ARG A 69 -14.06 -5.68 11.74
CA ARG A 69 -12.67 -5.34 12.05
C ARG A 69 -11.82 -6.56 12.40
N GLU A 70 -12.43 -7.53 13.08
CA GLU A 70 -11.76 -8.76 13.49
C GLU A 70 -11.28 -9.61 12.31
N ASN A 71 -12.14 -9.78 11.30
CA ASN A 71 -11.78 -10.54 10.09
C ASN A 71 -10.69 -9.85 9.27
N SER A 72 -10.67 -8.51 9.25
CA SER A 72 -9.59 -7.74 8.63
C SER A 72 -8.24 -7.97 9.30
N LEU A 73 -8.21 -7.97 10.63
CA LEU A 73 -6.98 -8.20 11.40
C LEU A 73 -6.44 -9.61 11.21
N LEU A 74 -7.31 -10.62 11.27
CA LEU A 74 -6.91 -12.01 11.03
C LEU A 74 -6.34 -12.19 9.63
N LEU A 75 -6.99 -11.66 8.60
CA LEU A 75 -6.50 -11.75 7.24
C LEU A 75 -5.15 -11.06 7.06
N LEU A 76 -4.98 -9.85 7.64
CA LEU A 76 -3.71 -9.15 7.62
C LEU A 76 -2.60 -9.95 8.29
N LEU A 77 -2.87 -10.54 9.46
CA LEU A 77 -1.89 -11.36 10.18
C LEU A 77 -1.48 -12.59 9.37
N PHE A 78 -2.45 -13.34 8.83
CA PHE A 78 -2.14 -14.53 8.03
C PHE A 78 -1.47 -14.21 6.70
N THR A 79 -1.78 -13.05 6.09
CA THR A 79 -1.21 -12.64 4.80
C THR A 79 0.16 -11.96 4.97
N SER A 80 0.44 -11.35 6.12
CA SER A 80 1.68 -10.59 6.33
C SER A 80 2.94 -11.47 6.25
N ILE A 81 2.89 -12.70 6.79
CA ILE A 81 4.03 -13.61 6.78
C ILE A 81 4.38 -14.08 5.36
N PRO A 82 3.44 -14.62 4.55
CA PRO A 82 3.74 -14.95 3.15
C PRO A 82 4.20 -13.75 2.33
N VAL A 83 3.57 -12.59 2.52
CA VAL A 83 3.95 -11.36 1.81
C VAL A 83 5.37 -10.92 2.18
N LEU A 84 5.76 -11.00 3.45
CA LEU A 84 7.12 -10.70 3.90
C LEU A 84 8.13 -11.67 3.28
N MET A 85 7.84 -12.96 3.26
CA MET A 85 8.69 -13.97 2.63
C MET A 85 8.86 -13.74 1.13
N LEU A 86 7.77 -13.42 0.45
CA LEU A 86 7.73 -13.20 -0.99
C LEU A 86 8.28 -11.85 -1.42
N SER A 87 8.43 -10.89 -0.51
CA SER A 87 8.97 -9.55 -0.84
C SER A 87 10.44 -9.55 -1.23
N GLY A 88 11.16 -10.66 -1.01
CA GLY A 88 12.60 -10.75 -1.25
C GLY A 88 13.48 -10.21 -0.13
N ALA A 89 12.87 -9.68 0.95
CA ALA A 89 13.62 -9.18 2.11
C ALA A 89 14.21 -10.31 2.97
N SER A 90 13.48 -11.42 3.10
CA SER A 90 13.88 -12.57 3.93
C SER A 90 14.43 -13.73 3.13
N VAL A 91 13.98 -13.91 1.90
CA VAL A 91 14.40 -15.02 1.01
C VAL A 91 14.91 -14.42 -0.29
N PRO A 92 16.12 -14.74 -0.76
CA PRO A 92 16.63 -14.31 -2.05
C PRO A 92 15.65 -14.71 -3.17
N GLN A 93 15.45 -13.81 -4.13
CA GLN A 93 14.50 -14.04 -5.23
C GLN A 93 14.83 -15.27 -6.08
N GLU A 94 16.09 -15.65 -6.12
CA GLU A 94 16.59 -16.84 -6.83
C GLU A 94 16.06 -18.17 -6.26
N CYS A 95 15.67 -18.17 -4.98
CA CYS A 95 15.11 -19.33 -4.29
C CYS A 95 13.57 -19.44 -4.43
N ILE A 96 12.92 -18.43 -5.02
CA ILE A 96 11.46 -18.38 -5.16
C ILE A 96 11.06 -19.03 -6.50
N PRO A 97 10.12 -20.01 -6.51
CA PRO A 97 9.60 -20.58 -7.75
C PRO A 97 9.03 -19.51 -8.68
N GLN A 98 9.27 -19.63 -9.99
CA GLN A 98 8.91 -18.62 -10.97
C GLN A 98 7.43 -18.24 -10.96
N TRP A 99 6.52 -19.19 -10.77
CA TRP A 99 5.09 -18.93 -10.71
C TRP A 99 4.71 -18.06 -9.49
N LEU A 100 5.42 -18.23 -8.38
CA LEU A 100 5.21 -17.46 -7.17
C LEU A 100 5.81 -16.05 -7.32
N TYR A 101 6.95 -15.93 -8.01
CA TYR A 101 7.58 -14.65 -8.35
C TYR A 101 6.66 -13.75 -9.19
N TYR A 102 5.91 -14.30 -10.15
CA TYR A 102 4.91 -13.50 -10.87
C TYR A 102 3.79 -13.01 -9.95
N GLY A 103 3.40 -13.79 -8.95
CA GLY A 103 2.45 -13.38 -7.92
C GLY A 103 2.92 -12.18 -7.08
N THR A 104 4.23 -12.08 -6.80
CA THR A 104 4.78 -10.96 -6.02
C THR A 104 4.67 -9.62 -6.73
N LYS A 105 4.63 -9.61 -8.06
CA LYS A 105 4.49 -8.37 -8.86
C LYS A 105 3.13 -7.71 -8.69
N PHE A 106 2.10 -8.47 -8.30
CA PHE A 106 0.78 -7.91 -7.97
C PHE A 106 0.74 -7.26 -6.58
N ILE A 107 1.71 -7.54 -5.73
CA ILE A 107 1.79 -6.97 -4.39
C ILE A 107 2.83 -5.84 -4.40
N PRO A 108 2.49 -4.63 -3.93
CA PRO A 108 3.43 -3.49 -3.94
C PRO A 108 4.75 -3.80 -3.24
N SER A 109 4.71 -4.64 -2.19
CA SER A 109 5.91 -5.01 -1.43
C SER A 109 6.94 -5.76 -2.26
N GLY A 110 6.55 -6.65 -3.20
CA GLY A 110 7.49 -7.37 -4.05
C GLY A 110 8.33 -6.45 -4.92
N SER A 111 7.66 -5.60 -5.71
CA SER A 111 8.36 -4.65 -6.59
C SER A 111 9.01 -3.50 -5.82
N GLY A 112 8.42 -3.08 -4.69
CA GLY A 112 8.92 -1.99 -3.87
C GLY A 112 10.20 -2.35 -3.13
N VAL A 113 10.24 -3.52 -2.50
CA VAL A 113 11.43 -3.98 -1.75
C VAL A 113 12.57 -4.32 -2.69
N ASP A 114 12.31 -5.01 -3.83
CA ASP A 114 13.35 -5.31 -4.83
C ASP A 114 14.00 -4.03 -5.37
N GLY A 115 13.20 -3.06 -5.81
CA GLY A 115 13.73 -1.81 -6.30
C GLY A 115 14.47 -1.00 -5.23
N PHE A 116 13.96 -0.97 -4.00
CA PHE A 116 14.60 -0.28 -2.89
C PHE A 116 15.97 -0.89 -2.55
N ILE A 117 16.07 -2.22 -2.46
CA ILE A 117 17.32 -2.92 -2.20
C ILE A 117 18.35 -2.61 -3.31
N ARG A 118 17.95 -2.64 -4.58
CA ARG A 118 18.83 -2.32 -5.71
C ARG A 118 19.37 -0.88 -5.65
N ILE A 119 18.52 0.08 -5.35
CA ILE A 119 18.94 1.48 -5.20
C ILE A 119 19.88 1.63 -4.01
N GLN A 120 19.53 1.04 -2.87
CA GLN A 120 20.28 1.22 -1.63
C GLN A 120 21.63 0.51 -1.65
N THR A 121 21.68 -0.77 -2.05
CA THR A 121 22.90 -1.60 -1.97
C THR A 121 23.79 -1.46 -3.20
N MET A 122 23.19 -1.42 -4.39
CA MET A 122 23.92 -1.37 -5.66
C MET A 122 24.10 0.05 -6.19
N GLY A 123 23.46 1.06 -5.57
CA GLY A 123 23.48 2.44 -6.09
C GLY A 123 22.76 2.61 -7.41
N ALA A 124 21.80 1.72 -7.71
CA ALA A 124 21.08 1.70 -8.98
C ALA A 124 20.37 3.04 -9.23
N THR A 125 20.43 3.50 -10.48
CA THR A 125 19.72 4.70 -10.94
C THR A 125 18.23 4.39 -11.19
N LEU A 126 17.40 5.45 -11.25
CA LEU A 126 15.97 5.28 -11.58
C LEU A 126 15.75 4.60 -12.93
N ALA A 127 16.67 4.76 -13.88
CA ALA A 127 16.59 4.12 -15.18
C ALA A 127 16.73 2.59 -15.08
N GLU A 128 17.60 2.12 -14.20
CA GLU A 128 17.84 0.68 -14.00
C GLU A 128 16.70 0.00 -13.24
N VAL A 129 15.99 0.70 -12.36
CA VAL A 129 14.80 0.22 -11.64
C VAL A 129 13.48 0.68 -12.29
N SER A 130 13.55 1.13 -13.54
CA SER A 130 12.37 1.67 -14.25
C SER A 130 11.22 0.66 -14.34
N THR A 131 11.50 -0.63 -14.50
CA THR A 131 10.48 -1.69 -14.54
C THR A 131 9.71 -1.74 -13.22
N GLN A 132 10.38 -1.73 -12.07
CA GLN A 132 9.76 -1.74 -10.75
C GLN A 132 8.99 -0.44 -10.50
N PHE A 133 9.55 0.69 -10.90
CA PHE A 133 8.93 2.01 -10.78
C PHE A 133 7.61 2.11 -11.55
N TRP A 134 7.58 1.69 -12.83
CA TRP A 134 6.36 1.67 -13.62
C TRP A 134 5.33 0.67 -13.11
N THR A 135 5.79 -0.50 -12.64
CA THR A 135 4.90 -1.48 -12.00
C THR A 135 4.19 -0.89 -10.78
N LEU A 136 4.90 -0.13 -9.95
CA LEU A 136 4.31 0.54 -8.79
C LEU A 136 3.29 1.62 -9.19
N TRP A 137 3.52 2.39 -10.25
CA TRP A 137 2.57 3.36 -10.75
C TRP A 137 1.29 2.70 -11.29
N ILE A 138 1.42 1.61 -12.03
CA ILE A 138 0.27 0.82 -12.52
C ILE A 138 -0.52 0.27 -11.34
N LEU A 139 0.15 -0.32 -10.35
CA LEU A 139 -0.49 -0.83 -9.14
C LEU A 139 -1.19 0.29 -8.35
N THR A 140 -0.58 1.45 -8.24
CA THR A 140 -1.19 2.63 -7.61
C THR A 140 -2.51 3.00 -8.29
N ALA A 141 -2.54 3.06 -9.62
CA ALA A 141 -3.74 3.37 -10.38
C ALA A 141 -4.83 2.29 -10.20
N VAL A 142 -4.46 1.02 -10.26
CA VAL A 142 -5.40 -0.10 -10.07
C VAL A 142 -5.99 -0.09 -8.68
N TYR A 143 -5.16 0.06 -7.63
CA TYR A 143 -5.64 0.08 -6.25
C TYR A 143 -6.44 1.33 -5.92
N PHE A 144 -6.13 2.47 -6.53
CA PHE A 144 -6.96 3.67 -6.42
C PHE A 144 -8.37 3.42 -6.97
N LEU A 145 -8.49 2.81 -8.15
CA LEU A 145 -9.78 2.45 -8.73
C LEU A 145 -10.54 1.46 -7.83
N LEU A 146 -9.86 0.43 -7.33
CA LEU A 146 -10.46 -0.54 -6.41
C LEU A 146 -10.92 0.12 -5.10
N ALA A 147 -10.15 1.04 -4.53
CA ALA A 147 -10.51 1.79 -3.34
C ALA A 147 -11.76 2.65 -3.59
N CYS A 148 -11.83 3.34 -4.72
CA CYS A 148 -13.00 4.14 -5.10
C CYS A 148 -14.25 3.28 -5.29
N LEU A 149 -14.13 2.13 -5.96
CA LEU A 149 -15.25 1.20 -6.18
C LEU A 149 -15.72 0.57 -4.86
N GLY A 150 -14.79 0.16 -4.02
CA GLY A 150 -15.09 -0.39 -2.69
C GLY A 150 -15.81 0.62 -1.81
N MET A 151 -15.31 1.84 -1.73
CA MET A 151 -15.91 2.89 -0.93
C MET A 151 -17.31 3.29 -1.43
N ARG A 152 -17.53 3.31 -2.76
CA ARG A 152 -18.88 3.53 -3.35
C ARG A 152 -19.88 2.47 -2.88
N ARG A 153 -19.46 1.20 -2.82
CA ARG A 153 -20.33 0.11 -2.33
C ARG A 153 -20.67 0.28 -0.85
N VAL A 154 -19.71 0.66 -0.04
CA VAL A 154 -19.92 0.88 1.40
C VAL A 154 -20.89 2.03 1.63
N LEU A 155 -20.68 3.18 1.00
CA LEU A 155 -21.55 4.35 1.15
C LEU A 155 -22.98 4.06 0.72
N ARG A 156 -23.18 3.45 -0.44
CA ARG A 156 -24.54 3.08 -0.91
C ARG A 156 -25.27 2.15 0.06
N LYS A 157 -24.54 1.30 0.76
CA LYS A 157 -25.12 0.38 1.73
C LYS A 157 -25.51 1.09 3.02
N THR A 158 -24.66 1.98 3.52
CA THR A 158 -24.93 2.81 4.70
C THR A 158 -26.13 3.72 4.45
N GLU A 159 -26.22 4.38 3.30
CA GLU A 159 -27.38 5.21 2.94
C GLU A 159 -28.68 4.40 2.87
N ARG A 160 -28.63 3.16 2.41
CA ARG A 160 -29.80 2.26 2.42
C ARG A 160 -30.22 1.87 3.83
N GLU A 161 -29.29 1.55 4.68
CA GLU A 161 -29.57 1.16 6.09
C GLU A 161 -30.14 2.35 6.88
N GLU A 162 -29.65 3.56 6.64
CA GLU A 162 -30.19 4.80 7.24
C GLU A 162 -31.61 5.10 6.77
N ARG A 163 -31.90 4.97 5.47
CA ARG A 163 -33.26 5.15 4.93
C ARG A 163 -34.26 4.13 5.51
N LEU A 164 -33.84 2.87 5.63
CA LEU A 164 -34.69 1.84 6.23
C LEU A 164 -34.98 2.15 7.71
N LYS A 165 -33.99 2.61 8.48
CA LYS A 165 -34.17 3.02 9.86
C LYS A 165 -35.14 4.20 10.00
N GLN A 166 -35.06 5.18 9.08
CA GLN A 166 -35.97 6.34 9.07
C GLN A 166 -37.41 5.93 8.78
N LEU A 167 -37.61 4.97 7.85
CA LEU A 167 -38.95 4.44 7.51
C LEU A 167 -39.54 3.63 8.65
N THR A 168 -38.74 2.87 9.39
CA THR A 168 -39.21 2.09 10.56
C THR A 168 -39.38 2.92 11.83
N ALA A 169 -38.80 4.13 11.87
CA ALA A 169 -38.89 5.05 13.01
C ALA A 169 -40.09 6.02 12.91
N GLN A 170 -40.83 6.06 11.78
CA GLN A 170 -42.11 6.78 11.70
C GLN A 170 -43.20 5.85 12.22
N PRO A 171 -43.70 6.05 13.46
CA PRO A 171 -44.89 5.38 13.92
C PRO A 171 -46.09 5.88 13.10
N GLU A 172 -46.97 4.96 12.72
CA GLU A 172 -48.26 5.26 12.12
C GLU A 172 -48.99 6.27 12.99
N SER A 173 -49.12 7.49 12.47
CA SER A 173 -49.99 8.53 13.03
C SER A 173 -51.34 8.50 12.35
#